data_215766a7cd5ab761899e64420f7555dc
#
_entry.id   215766a7cd5ab761899e64420f7555dc
#
_cell.length_a   1.000
_cell.length_b   1.000
_cell.length_c   1.000
_cell.angle_alpha   90.00
_cell.angle_beta   90.00
_cell.angle_gamma   90.00
#
_symmetry.space_group_name_H-M   'P 1'
#
loop_
_entity.id
_entity.type
_entity.pdbx_description
1 polymer ?
#
loop_
_entity_poly.entity_id
_entity_poly.type
_entity_poly.pdbx_seq_one_letter_code
_entity_poly.pdbx_strand_id
1 'polypeptide(L)'
;MAVSTETPAPIHLRKHGTRTRLASPRLSVVMPVFNEMATIDEIIPRVLAIPLDVELIVVDDCSTDGTRPHLQEMQREYGFTLLLQERNQGKGAALRRGFLAVTGNMVAIQDADLEYSPEELPELAELIIEGRADVVYGSRFLGRHRVFLFTHYLGNRVLTLLTNVLYNTMLTDMETCYKVMRREVLNGLNLESNGFGIEPEITAKIFKRGYRVYEVPISYDGRTYEEGKKISWRDGVVALWVLLKHRFGQ
;
A
#
# COMPACT_ATOMS: atom_id res chain seq x y z
N MET A 1 -10.83 -44.71 8.60
CA MET A 1 -10.19 -43.42 8.94
C MET A 1 -11.17 -42.32 8.54
N ALA A 2 -11.80 -41.68 9.52
CA ALA A 2 -12.74 -40.57 9.27
C ALA A 2 -11.92 -39.27 9.09
N VAL A 3 -12.03 -38.68 7.91
CA VAL A 3 -11.48 -37.35 7.64
C VAL A 3 -12.37 -36.34 8.38
N SER A 4 -11.85 -35.73 9.44
CA SER A 4 -12.55 -34.66 10.12
C SER A 4 -12.58 -33.44 9.20
N THR A 5 -13.74 -33.12 8.66
CA THR A 5 -14.01 -31.85 7.95
C THR A 5 -14.23 -30.76 9.00
N GLU A 6 -13.18 -30.26 9.61
CA GLU A 6 -13.27 -29.03 10.39
C GLU A 6 -13.50 -27.87 9.42
N THR A 7 -14.74 -27.38 9.43
CA THR A 7 -15.08 -26.11 8.77
C THR A 7 -14.24 -24.99 9.41
N PRO A 8 -13.48 -24.20 8.64
CA PRO A 8 -12.68 -23.12 9.21
C PRO A 8 -13.61 -22.17 9.99
N ALA A 9 -13.23 -21.86 11.23
CA ALA A 9 -14.01 -20.99 12.10
C ALA A 9 -14.40 -19.70 11.40
N PRO A 10 -15.64 -19.19 11.55
CA PRO A 10 -16.09 -17.97 10.92
C PRO A 10 -15.18 -16.82 11.37
N ILE A 11 -14.79 -15.96 10.41
CA ILE A 11 -14.08 -14.73 10.70
C ILE A 11 -15.02 -13.88 11.55
N HIS A 12 -14.81 -13.88 12.85
CA HIS A 12 -15.53 -13.00 13.73
C HIS A 12 -15.12 -11.56 13.40
N LEU A 13 -16.00 -10.80 12.76
CA LEU A 13 -15.90 -9.35 12.71
C LEU A 13 -15.82 -8.88 14.17
N ARG A 14 -14.60 -8.62 14.65
CA ARG A 14 -14.46 -8.02 15.98
C ARG A 14 -15.25 -6.73 15.94
N LYS A 15 -16.19 -6.56 16.88
CA LYS A 15 -16.86 -5.28 17.10
C LYS A 15 -15.81 -4.30 17.59
N HIS A 16 -15.07 -3.69 16.64
CA HIS A 16 -14.28 -2.53 16.96
C HIS A 16 -15.27 -1.43 17.33
N GLY A 17 -15.26 -1.02 18.61
CA GLY A 17 -16.12 0.05 19.10
C GLY A 17 -15.96 1.30 18.24
N THR A 18 -16.93 2.21 18.29
CA THR A 18 -16.89 3.49 17.59
C THR A 18 -15.58 4.18 17.93
N ARG A 19 -14.66 4.31 16.94
CA ARG A 19 -13.43 5.04 17.17
C ARG A 19 -13.73 6.53 17.14
N THR A 20 -13.10 7.28 18.02
CA THR A 20 -13.23 8.73 18.06
C THR A 20 -12.50 9.36 16.88
N ARG A 21 -12.96 10.53 16.47
CA ARG A 21 -12.27 11.40 15.51
C ARG A 21 -10.83 11.65 15.97
N LEU A 22 -9.88 11.70 15.04
CA LEU A 22 -8.50 12.06 15.35
C LEU A 22 -8.43 13.57 15.63
N ALA A 23 -7.93 13.93 16.81
CA ALA A 23 -7.85 15.33 17.23
C ALA A 23 -6.71 16.11 16.53
N SER A 24 -5.61 15.42 16.20
CA SER A 24 -4.44 16.00 15.54
C SER A 24 -3.97 15.02 14.46
N PRO A 25 -4.61 15.02 13.27
CA PRO A 25 -4.26 14.11 12.21
C PRO A 25 -2.88 14.45 11.63
N ARG A 26 -1.96 13.47 11.63
CA ARG A 26 -0.67 13.52 10.97
C ARG A 26 -0.49 12.28 10.12
N LEU A 27 -0.17 12.50 8.84
CA LEU A 27 -0.01 11.44 7.83
C LEU A 27 1.47 11.20 7.55
N SER A 28 1.98 10.02 7.93
CA SER A 28 3.28 9.55 7.45
C SER A 28 3.10 8.88 6.10
N VAL A 29 3.71 9.47 5.07
CA VAL A 29 3.74 8.92 3.72
C VAL A 29 5.05 8.16 3.53
N VAL A 30 4.98 6.86 3.29
CA VAL A 30 6.15 6.01 3.05
C VAL A 30 6.28 5.78 1.54
N MET A 31 7.40 6.24 0.98
CA MET A 31 7.69 6.18 -0.45
C MET A 31 8.89 5.27 -0.72
N PRO A 32 8.67 4.03 -1.20
CA PRO A 32 9.76 3.17 -1.68
C PRO A 32 10.23 3.66 -3.04
N VAL A 33 11.55 3.79 -3.22
CA VAL A 33 12.16 4.29 -4.45
C VAL A 33 13.21 3.32 -4.94
N PHE A 34 13.17 2.98 -6.24
CA PHE A 34 14.21 2.23 -6.92
C PHE A 34 14.28 2.62 -8.41
N ASN A 35 15.33 3.32 -8.80
CA ASN A 35 15.54 3.79 -10.18
C ASN A 35 14.34 4.60 -10.71
N GLU A 36 14.09 5.74 -10.11
CA GLU A 36 12.97 6.65 -10.44
C GLU A 36 13.47 8.10 -10.66
N MET A 37 14.68 8.26 -11.26
CA MET A 37 15.30 9.56 -11.52
C MET A 37 14.39 10.51 -12.32
N ALA A 38 13.56 9.96 -13.20
CA ALA A 38 12.67 10.74 -14.06
C ALA A 38 11.43 11.32 -13.34
N THR A 39 11.09 10.83 -12.15
CA THR A 39 9.80 11.13 -11.50
C THR A 39 9.92 11.76 -10.12
N ILE A 40 11.08 11.59 -9.43
CA ILE A 40 11.24 12.04 -8.04
C ILE A 40 11.14 13.56 -7.88
N ASP A 41 11.58 14.34 -8.87
CA ASP A 41 11.51 15.80 -8.86
C ASP A 41 10.07 16.33 -8.87
N GLU A 42 9.14 15.55 -9.41
CA GLU A 42 7.74 15.90 -9.45
C GLU A 42 6.98 15.34 -8.25
N ILE A 43 7.16 14.05 -7.92
CA ILE A 43 6.32 13.37 -6.93
C ILE A 43 6.59 13.86 -5.50
N ILE A 44 7.83 14.14 -5.13
CA ILE A 44 8.20 14.57 -3.77
C ILE A 44 7.55 15.91 -3.41
N PRO A 45 7.70 17.00 -4.21
CA PRO A 45 7.00 18.26 -3.93
C PRO A 45 5.48 18.12 -3.88
N ARG A 46 4.87 17.30 -4.75
CA ARG A 46 3.43 17.06 -4.75
C ARG A 46 2.96 16.41 -3.45
N VAL A 47 3.69 15.43 -2.94
CA VAL A 47 3.36 14.80 -1.63
C VAL A 47 3.47 15.80 -0.50
N LEU A 48 4.50 16.64 -0.50
CA LEU A 48 4.71 17.64 0.54
C LEU A 48 3.70 18.80 0.48
N ALA A 49 3.06 19.01 -0.68
CA ALA A 49 2.09 20.10 -0.89
C ALA A 49 0.65 19.71 -0.51
N ILE A 50 0.35 18.45 -0.18
CA ILE A 50 -1.02 18.06 0.19
C ILE A 50 -1.47 18.77 1.48
N PRO A 51 -2.77 19.13 1.62
CA PRO A 51 -3.28 19.96 2.71
C PRO A 51 -3.49 19.16 4.01
N LEU A 52 -2.45 18.48 4.48
CA LEU A 52 -2.38 17.73 5.74
C LEU A 52 -1.04 17.98 6.43
N ASP A 53 -0.94 17.69 7.72
CA ASP A 53 0.36 17.56 8.39
C ASP A 53 1.05 16.28 7.90
N VAL A 54 1.98 16.43 6.96
CA VAL A 54 2.68 15.32 6.28
C VAL A 54 4.06 15.10 6.86
N GLU A 55 4.35 13.84 7.15
CA GLU A 55 5.70 13.33 7.35
C GLU A 55 6.07 12.44 6.16
N LEU A 56 6.98 12.88 5.30
CA LEU A 56 7.45 12.08 4.17
C LEU A 56 8.68 11.26 4.57
N ILE A 57 8.63 9.95 4.33
CA ILE A 57 9.70 8.97 4.57
C ILE A 57 10.02 8.29 3.23
N VAL A 58 11.13 8.67 2.63
CA VAL A 58 11.64 8.10 1.38
C VAL A 58 12.62 6.98 1.70
N VAL A 59 12.43 5.82 1.08
CA VAL A 59 13.32 4.67 1.25
C VAL A 59 13.92 4.29 -0.10
N ASP A 60 15.19 4.63 -0.33
CA ASP A 60 15.91 4.24 -1.54
C ASP A 60 16.40 2.80 -1.44
N ASP A 61 15.89 1.94 -2.31
CA ASP A 61 16.21 0.51 -2.38
C ASP A 61 17.46 0.22 -3.25
N CYS A 62 18.53 0.98 -3.01
CA CYS A 62 19.80 0.86 -3.72
C CYS A 62 19.73 1.23 -5.21
N SER A 63 19.17 2.41 -5.52
CA SER A 63 19.12 2.92 -6.90
C SER A 63 20.50 3.11 -7.51
N THR A 64 20.60 2.89 -8.84
CA THR A 64 21.85 2.91 -9.61
C THR A 64 21.85 3.87 -10.80
N ASP A 65 20.73 4.57 -11.03
CA ASP A 65 20.48 5.46 -12.18
C ASP A 65 20.73 6.95 -11.87
N GLY A 66 21.30 7.28 -10.70
CA GLY A 66 21.45 8.65 -10.23
C GLY A 66 20.39 9.10 -9.21
N THR A 67 19.32 8.35 -9.02
CA THR A 67 18.24 8.65 -8.05
C THR A 67 18.78 8.90 -6.64
N ARG A 68 19.68 8.03 -6.14
CA ARG A 68 20.20 8.10 -4.76
C ARG A 68 20.93 9.40 -4.43
N PRO A 69 21.96 9.85 -5.17
CA PRO A 69 22.60 11.12 -4.88
C PRO A 69 21.64 12.30 -4.99
N HIS A 70 20.73 12.25 -5.96
CA HIS A 70 19.73 13.29 -6.14
C HIS A 70 18.75 13.37 -4.95
N LEU A 71 18.28 12.24 -4.43
CA LEU A 71 17.47 12.19 -3.20
C LEU A 71 18.19 12.79 -1.98
N GLN A 72 19.53 12.64 -1.89
CA GLN A 72 20.33 13.25 -0.82
C GLN A 72 20.41 14.78 -0.95
N GLU A 73 20.39 15.31 -2.17
CA GLU A 73 20.29 16.75 -2.43
C GLU A 73 18.90 17.27 -2.08
N MET A 74 17.84 16.64 -2.58
CA MET A 74 16.45 16.99 -2.30
C MET A 74 16.14 16.92 -0.79
N GLN A 75 16.69 15.96 -0.06
CA GLN A 75 16.52 15.87 1.39
C GLN A 75 17.00 17.14 2.10
N ARG A 76 18.12 17.74 1.66
CA ARG A 76 18.64 18.98 2.27
C ARG A 76 17.72 20.18 2.00
N GLU A 77 17.03 20.16 0.86
CA GLU A 77 16.11 21.22 0.45
C GLU A 77 14.74 21.08 1.12
N TYR A 78 14.16 19.90 1.08
CA TYR A 78 12.76 19.64 1.49
C TYR A 78 12.61 19.10 2.91
N GLY A 79 13.69 18.60 3.54
CA GLY A 79 13.69 18.17 4.94
C GLY A 79 12.98 16.84 5.24
N PHE A 80 12.70 16.00 4.25
CA PHE A 80 12.09 14.68 4.47
C PHE A 80 13.06 13.67 5.09
N THR A 81 12.55 12.60 5.65
CA THR A 81 13.37 11.48 6.14
C THR A 81 13.82 10.60 4.97
N LEU A 82 15.12 10.45 4.78
CA LEU A 82 15.70 9.56 3.76
C LEU A 82 16.41 8.36 4.40
N LEU A 83 15.98 7.16 3.99
CA LEU A 83 16.57 5.89 4.41
C LEU A 83 17.21 5.20 3.19
N LEU A 84 18.49 4.85 3.29
CA LEU A 84 19.26 4.24 2.19
C LEU A 84 19.49 2.75 2.47
N GLN A 85 19.06 1.86 1.57
CA GLN A 85 19.38 0.44 1.65
C GLN A 85 20.76 0.16 1.01
N GLU A 86 21.51 -0.79 1.57
CA GLU A 86 22.84 -1.17 1.09
C GLU A 86 22.78 -2.01 -0.20
N ARG A 87 21.67 -2.70 -0.42
CA ARG A 87 21.38 -3.52 -1.61
C ARG A 87 19.89 -3.47 -1.92
N ASN A 88 19.52 -3.75 -3.16
CA ASN A 88 18.13 -3.92 -3.53
C ASN A 88 17.54 -5.14 -2.82
N GLN A 89 16.45 -4.93 -2.06
CA GLN A 89 15.76 -5.93 -1.29
C GLN A 89 14.27 -6.04 -1.69
N GLY A 90 13.82 -5.16 -2.56
CA GLY A 90 12.46 -5.10 -3.11
C GLY A 90 11.52 -4.16 -2.34
N LYS A 91 10.40 -3.83 -3.00
CA LYS A 91 9.39 -2.86 -2.54
C LYS A 91 8.94 -3.13 -1.10
N GLY A 92 8.61 -4.37 -0.78
CA GLY A 92 8.13 -4.74 0.55
C GLY A 92 9.18 -4.54 1.64
N ALA A 93 10.45 -4.83 1.37
CA ALA A 93 11.54 -4.59 2.31
C ALA A 93 11.75 -3.08 2.54
N ALA A 94 11.69 -2.27 1.47
CA ALA A 94 11.75 -0.82 1.56
C ALA A 94 10.58 -0.25 2.40
N LEU A 95 9.35 -0.69 2.13
CA LEU A 95 8.18 -0.31 2.91
C LEU A 95 8.31 -0.68 4.38
N ARG A 96 8.69 -1.92 4.69
CA ARG A 96 8.89 -2.37 6.08
C ARG A 96 9.91 -1.52 6.82
N ARG A 97 11.01 -1.13 6.16
CA ARG A 97 11.99 -0.24 6.73
C ARG A 97 11.44 1.17 6.98
N GLY A 98 10.69 1.71 6.02
CA GLY A 98 10.01 3.00 6.17
C GLY A 98 8.98 3.00 7.28
N PHE A 99 8.22 1.92 7.43
CA PHE A 99 7.21 1.76 8.48
C PHE A 99 7.78 1.82 9.90
N LEU A 100 9.06 1.48 10.10
CA LEU A 100 9.73 1.61 11.39
C LEU A 100 10.04 3.07 11.76
N ALA A 101 10.08 3.97 10.78
CA ALA A 101 10.35 5.40 11.01
C ALA A 101 9.08 6.26 11.16
N VAL A 102 7.90 5.68 10.99
CA VAL A 102 6.60 6.37 11.05
C VAL A 102 6.35 6.96 12.44
N THR A 103 6.05 8.27 12.51
CA THR A 103 5.66 8.95 13.75
C THR A 103 4.21 9.44 13.73
N GLY A 104 3.61 9.66 12.56
CA GLY A 104 2.21 10.05 12.39
C GLY A 104 1.22 9.05 12.97
N ASN A 105 -0.02 9.45 13.15
CA ASN A 105 -1.11 8.57 13.60
C ASN A 105 -1.86 7.88 12.46
N MET A 106 -1.57 8.30 11.22
CA MET A 106 -2.00 7.64 9.98
C MET A 106 -0.77 7.36 9.11
N VAL A 107 -0.87 6.33 8.27
CA VAL A 107 0.20 5.91 7.36
C VAL A 107 -0.38 5.68 5.97
N ALA A 108 0.27 6.24 4.96
CA ALA A 108 -0.01 5.98 3.55
C ALA A 108 1.21 5.38 2.86
N ILE A 109 0.97 4.63 1.80
CA ILE A 109 1.98 4.18 0.84
C ILE A 109 1.84 5.03 -0.41
N GLN A 110 2.95 5.58 -0.91
CA GLN A 110 3.03 6.33 -2.16
C GLN A 110 4.15 5.77 -3.03
N ASP A 111 3.82 5.25 -4.20
CA ASP A 111 4.85 4.88 -5.18
C ASP A 111 5.45 6.13 -5.84
N ALA A 112 6.74 6.06 -6.20
CA ALA A 112 7.48 7.20 -6.73
C ALA A 112 7.29 7.42 -8.25
N ASP A 113 6.40 6.65 -8.89
CA ASP A 113 6.33 6.47 -10.35
C ASP A 113 5.27 7.31 -11.08
N LEU A 114 4.60 8.24 -10.37
CA LEU A 114 3.52 9.10 -10.89
C LEU A 114 2.26 8.35 -11.36
N GLU A 115 2.16 7.04 -11.17
CA GLU A 115 0.93 6.30 -11.53
C GLU A 115 -0.26 6.69 -10.64
N TYR A 116 0.00 7.19 -9.42
CA TYR A 116 -0.98 7.62 -8.43
C TYR A 116 -0.83 9.11 -8.11
N SER A 117 -1.94 9.79 -7.86
CA SER A 117 -1.98 11.23 -7.55
C SER A 117 -1.97 11.49 -6.04
N PRO A 118 -0.90 12.09 -5.46
CA PRO A 118 -0.84 12.36 -4.02
C PRO A 118 -1.97 13.26 -3.51
N GLU A 119 -2.53 14.09 -4.38
CA GLU A 119 -3.63 15.00 -4.10
C GLU A 119 -4.92 14.28 -3.66
N GLU A 120 -5.00 12.96 -3.89
CA GLU A 120 -6.14 12.11 -3.48
C GLU A 120 -5.96 11.53 -2.07
N LEU A 121 -4.75 11.55 -1.49
CA LEU A 121 -4.50 11.05 -0.14
C LEU A 121 -5.36 11.71 0.96
N PRO A 122 -5.67 13.02 0.90
CA PRO A 122 -6.58 13.64 1.87
C PRO A 122 -7.96 13.00 1.91
N GLU A 123 -8.56 12.64 0.75
CA GLU A 123 -9.87 11.98 0.69
C GLU A 123 -9.85 10.60 1.35
N LEU A 124 -8.77 9.83 1.12
CA LEU A 124 -8.60 8.53 1.81
C LEU A 124 -8.43 8.73 3.32
N ALA A 125 -7.67 9.74 3.74
CA ALA A 125 -7.40 10.02 5.15
C ALA A 125 -8.65 10.50 5.90
N GLU A 126 -9.59 11.18 5.24
CA GLU A 126 -10.77 11.78 5.86
C GLU A 126 -11.62 10.75 6.62
N LEU A 127 -11.88 9.58 6.03
CA LEU A 127 -12.66 8.51 6.67
C LEU A 127 -11.98 7.97 7.95
N ILE A 128 -10.64 8.01 8.00
CA ILE A 128 -9.88 7.63 9.19
C ILE A 128 -9.94 8.75 10.23
N ILE A 129 -9.79 9.99 9.80
CA ILE A 129 -9.88 11.18 10.67
C ILE A 129 -11.25 11.24 11.36
N GLU A 130 -12.32 10.98 10.61
CA GLU A 130 -13.70 10.93 11.14
C GLU A 130 -13.95 9.74 12.06
N GLY A 131 -13.07 8.75 12.13
CA GLY A 131 -13.24 7.54 12.92
C GLY A 131 -14.16 6.49 12.28
N ARG A 132 -14.50 6.64 11.00
CA ARG A 132 -15.36 5.71 10.25
C ARG A 132 -14.61 4.47 9.80
N ALA A 133 -13.34 4.62 9.39
CA ALA A 133 -12.47 3.54 8.90
C ALA A 133 -11.25 3.32 9.79
N ASP A 134 -10.71 2.10 9.77
CA ASP A 134 -9.39 1.76 10.28
C ASP A 134 -8.36 1.74 9.14
N VAL A 135 -8.82 1.37 7.93
CA VAL A 135 -8.07 1.32 6.69
C VAL A 135 -8.94 1.79 5.54
N VAL A 136 -8.36 2.54 4.61
CA VAL A 136 -9.01 2.98 3.36
C VAL A 136 -8.15 2.56 2.17
N TYR A 137 -8.77 1.94 1.19
CA TYR A 137 -8.20 1.54 -0.09
C TYR A 137 -8.62 2.53 -1.17
N GLY A 138 -7.67 2.99 -1.98
CA GLY A 138 -7.97 3.70 -3.20
C GLY A 138 -8.16 2.71 -4.35
N SER A 139 -9.38 2.57 -4.88
CA SER A 139 -9.64 1.66 -6.00
C SER A 139 -9.45 2.31 -7.34
N ARG A 140 -8.56 1.74 -8.16
CA ARG A 140 -8.32 2.15 -9.55
C ARG A 140 -9.50 1.81 -10.47
N PHE A 141 -10.34 0.88 -10.07
CA PHE A 141 -11.48 0.40 -10.87
C PHE A 141 -12.78 1.15 -10.58
N LEU A 142 -12.83 1.99 -9.56
CA LEU A 142 -13.97 2.84 -9.24
C LEU A 142 -13.79 4.28 -9.74
N GLY A 143 -12.55 4.71 -10.00
CA GLY A 143 -12.22 6.07 -10.42
C GLY A 143 -11.88 6.20 -11.90
N ARG A 144 -11.38 7.38 -12.26
CA ARG A 144 -10.87 7.65 -13.61
C ARG A 144 -9.53 6.96 -13.80
N HIS A 145 -9.35 6.23 -14.89
CA HIS A 145 -8.09 5.55 -15.16
C HIS A 145 -7.76 5.52 -16.64
N ARG A 146 -6.46 5.50 -16.96
CA ARG A 146 -5.99 5.17 -18.31
C ARG A 146 -6.41 3.74 -18.62
N VAL A 147 -6.81 3.47 -19.86
CA VAL A 147 -7.23 2.12 -20.27
C VAL A 147 -6.07 1.14 -20.10
N PHE A 148 -6.31 0.08 -19.33
CA PHE A 148 -5.31 -0.93 -19.01
C PHE A 148 -5.12 -1.94 -20.15
N LEU A 149 -3.97 -2.65 -20.11
CA LEU A 149 -3.84 -3.90 -20.84
C LEU A 149 -4.81 -4.93 -20.26
N PHE A 150 -5.60 -5.55 -21.13
CA PHE A 150 -6.66 -6.50 -20.72
C PHE A 150 -6.12 -7.63 -19.84
N THR A 151 -4.94 -8.17 -20.14
CA THR A 151 -4.30 -9.24 -19.36
C THR A 151 -3.98 -8.81 -17.93
N HIS A 152 -3.51 -7.59 -17.73
CA HIS A 152 -3.26 -7.02 -16.39
C HIS A 152 -4.56 -6.78 -15.62
N TYR A 153 -5.58 -6.24 -16.32
CA TYR A 153 -6.91 -6.09 -15.74
C TYR A 153 -7.47 -7.44 -15.28
N LEU A 154 -7.41 -8.46 -16.14
CA LEU A 154 -7.90 -9.80 -15.81
C LEU A 154 -7.15 -10.39 -14.61
N GLY A 155 -5.81 -10.28 -14.58
CA GLY A 155 -4.99 -10.75 -13.47
C GLY A 155 -5.40 -10.10 -12.13
N ASN A 156 -5.53 -8.78 -12.11
CA ASN A 156 -5.99 -8.04 -10.92
C ASN A 156 -7.41 -8.46 -10.49
N ARG A 157 -8.34 -8.65 -11.44
CA ARG A 157 -9.72 -9.08 -11.13
C ARG A 157 -9.75 -10.49 -10.54
N VAL A 158 -8.93 -11.41 -11.06
CA VAL A 158 -8.83 -12.78 -10.53
C VAL A 158 -8.26 -12.78 -9.12
N LEU A 159 -7.16 -12.04 -8.86
CA LEU A 159 -6.56 -11.94 -7.52
C LEU A 159 -7.52 -11.29 -6.53
N THR A 160 -8.22 -10.24 -6.93
CA THR A 160 -9.24 -9.58 -6.10
C THR A 160 -10.41 -10.51 -5.80
N LEU A 161 -10.91 -11.27 -6.81
CA LEU A 161 -11.96 -12.27 -6.60
C LEU A 161 -11.54 -13.36 -5.61
N LEU A 162 -10.32 -13.89 -5.76
CA LEU A 162 -9.78 -14.89 -4.83
C LEU A 162 -9.65 -14.33 -3.41
N THR A 163 -9.20 -13.08 -3.28
CA THR A 163 -9.17 -12.39 -1.97
C THR A 163 -10.56 -12.30 -1.36
N ASN A 164 -11.55 -11.89 -2.15
CA ASN A 164 -12.93 -11.77 -1.69
C ASN A 164 -13.50 -13.11 -1.21
N VAL A 165 -13.24 -14.19 -1.94
CA VAL A 165 -13.67 -15.55 -1.54
C VAL A 165 -12.92 -16.01 -0.28
N LEU A 166 -11.59 -15.87 -0.22
CA LEU A 166 -10.78 -16.35 0.90
C LEU A 166 -11.06 -15.62 2.20
N TYR A 167 -11.31 -14.33 2.14
CA TYR A 167 -11.45 -13.47 3.33
C TYR A 167 -12.89 -12.98 3.56
N ASN A 168 -13.86 -13.45 2.76
CA ASN A 168 -15.26 -13.06 2.83
C ASN A 168 -15.43 -11.53 2.86
N THR A 169 -14.91 -10.87 1.83
CA THR A 169 -14.94 -9.42 1.67
C THR A 169 -15.44 -9.06 0.27
N MET A 170 -15.55 -7.76 -0.05
CA MET A 170 -16.00 -7.31 -1.36
C MET A 170 -15.16 -6.13 -1.86
N LEU A 171 -13.83 -6.30 -1.86
CA LEU A 171 -12.93 -5.35 -2.49
C LEU A 171 -13.12 -5.33 -4.01
N THR A 172 -12.89 -4.17 -4.60
CA THR A 172 -12.82 -4.01 -6.06
C THR A 172 -11.39 -4.03 -6.59
N ASP A 173 -10.40 -3.66 -5.75
CA ASP A 173 -8.98 -3.56 -6.12
C ASP A 173 -8.04 -3.91 -4.93
N MET A 174 -7.64 -5.19 -4.83
CA MET A 174 -6.75 -5.65 -3.78
C MET A 174 -5.29 -5.20 -3.98
N GLU A 175 -4.83 -5.15 -5.23
CA GLU A 175 -3.44 -4.86 -5.61
C GLU A 175 -3.11 -3.35 -5.64
N THR A 176 -4.04 -2.49 -5.28
CA THR A 176 -3.77 -1.04 -5.21
C THR A 176 -2.63 -0.73 -4.24
N CYS A 177 -1.73 0.17 -4.64
CA CYS A 177 -0.74 0.74 -3.73
C CYS A 177 -1.40 1.66 -2.69
N TYR A 178 -2.42 2.42 -3.09
CA TYR A 178 -3.06 3.39 -2.21
C TYR A 178 -3.86 2.72 -1.09
N LYS A 179 -3.17 2.57 0.03
CA LYS A 179 -3.73 2.13 1.31
C LYS A 179 -3.36 3.15 2.37
N VAL A 180 -4.35 3.81 2.94
CA VAL A 180 -4.17 4.66 4.12
C VAL A 180 -4.71 3.90 5.33
N MET A 181 -3.96 3.87 6.41
CA MET A 181 -4.34 3.13 7.61
C MET A 181 -3.93 3.85 8.89
N ARG A 182 -4.59 3.55 9.98
CA ARG A 182 -4.16 3.97 11.31
C ARG A 182 -2.81 3.33 11.64
N ARG A 183 -1.89 4.08 12.28
CA ARG A 183 -0.60 3.52 12.71
C ARG A 183 -0.73 2.29 13.61
N GLU A 184 -1.74 2.25 14.46
CA GLU A 184 -2.01 1.09 15.31
C GLU A 184 -2.40 -0.17 14.52
N VAL A 185 -3.03 -0.03 13.34
CA VAL A 185 -3.26 -1.14 12.41
C VAL A 185 -1.92 -1.64 11.90
N LEU A 186 -1.10 -0.75 11.34
CA LEU A 186 0.22 -1.09 10.81
C LEU A 186 1.08 -1.82 11.85
N ASN A 187 1.16 -1.31 13.07
CA ASN A 187 1.93 -1.91 14.16
C ASN A 187 1.48 -3.35 14.48
N GLY A 188 0.21 -3.66 14.23
CA GLY A 188 -0.33 -5.01 14.41
C GLY A 188 0.01 -5.97 13.27
N LEU A 189 0.40 -5.52 12.07
CA LEU A 189 0.44 -6.40 10.89
C LEU A 189 1.62 -7.39 10.87
N ASN A 190 2.78 -7.08 11.49
CA ASN A 190 3.97 -7.94 11.46
C ASN A 190 4.33 -8.42 10.06
N LEU A 191 4.61 -7.48 9.14
CA LEU A 191 4.85 -7.74 7.72
C LEU A 191 6.19 -8.44 7.47
N GLU A 192 6.23 -9.40 6.52
CA GLU A 192 7.38 -10.26 6.22
C GLU A 192 7.84 -10.15 4.76
N SER A 193 6.92 -9.89 3.81
CA SER A 193 7.20 -9.87 2.38
C SER A 193 8.22 -8.80 2.00
N ASN A 194 9.15 -9.16 1.13
CA ASN A 194 10.20 -8.24 0.65
C ASN A 194 9.87 -7.64 -0.73
N GLY A 195 9.15 -8.36 -1.61
CA GLY A 195 8.77 -7.91 -2.94
C GLY A 195 7.32 -7.42 -3.04
N PHE A 196 6.70 -7.60 -4.20
CA PHE A 196 5.31 -7.21 -4.48
C PHE A 196 4.27 -8.03 -3.71
N GLY A 197 4.64 -9.14 -3.07
CA GLY A 197 3.79 -9.86 -2.13
C GLY A 197 3.36 -9.06 -0.90
N ILE A 198 3.89 -7.85 -0.71
CA ILE A 198 3.53 -6.98 0.42
C ILE A 198 2.07 -6.51 0.36
N GLU A 199 1.52 -6.22 -0.82
CA GLU A 199 0.14 -5.77 -0.98
C GLU A 199 -0.88 -6.85 -0.60
N PRO A 200 -0.80 -8.10 -1.13
CA PRO A 200 -1.67 -9.18 -0.68
C PRO A 200 -1.44 -9.56 0.79
N GLU A 201 -0.21 -9.43 1.33
CA GLU A 201 0.06 -9.69 2.74
C GLU A 201 -0.64 -8.67 3.66
N ILE A 202 -0.52 -7.38 3.36
CA ILE A 202 -1.22 -6.32 4.09
C ILE A 202 -2.72 -6.61 4.08
N THR A 203 -3.28 -6.89 2.91
CA THR A 203 -4.71 -7.17 2.73
C THR A 203 -5.16 -8.38 3.53
N ALA A 204 -4.45 -9.51 3.41
CA ALA A 204 -4.75 -10.73 4.14
C ALA A 204 -4.77 -10.51 5.66
N LYS A 205 -3.75 -9.82 6.18
CA LYS A 205 -3.61 -9.56 7.62
C LYS A 205 -4.64 -8.55 8.15
N ILE A 206 -5.04 -7.56 7.35
CA ILE A 206 -6.12 -6.61 7.68
C ILE A 206 -7.44 -7.35 7.85
N PHE A 207 -7.85 -8.16 6.86
CA PHE A 207 -9.13 -8.86 6.91
C PHE A 207 -9.14 -10.01 7.95
N LYS A 208 -8.02 -10.72 8.13
CA LYS A 208 -7.90 -11.75 9.19
C LYS A 208 -8.10 -11.14 10.60
N ARG A 209 -7.77 -9.86 10.79
CA ARG A 209 -7.97 -9.15 12.06
C ARG A 209 -9.31 -8.43 12.18
N GLY A 210 -10.09 -8.39 11.12
CA GLY A 210 -11.44 -7.80 11.12
C GLY A 210 -11.45 -6.28 11.25
N TYR A 211 -10.44 -5.56 10.75
CA TYR A 211 -10.45 -4.10 10.69
C TYR A 211 -11.54 -3.57 9.76
N ARG A 212 -12.03 -2.36 10.04
CA ARG A 212 -13.02 -1.69 9.18
C ARG A 212 -12.33 -1.09 7.98
N VAL A 213 -12.60 -1.67 6.81
CA VAL A 213 -12.03 -1.26 5.53
C VAL A 213 -13.08 -0.54 4.71
N TYR A 214 -12.70 0.58 4.10
CA TYR A 214 -13.47 1.30 3.10
C TYR A 214 -12.69 1.35 1.80
N GLU A 215 -13.40 1.44 0.68
CA GLU A 215 -12.82 1.78 -0.63
C GLU A 215 -13.34 3.13 -1.09
N VAL A 216 -12.46 3.93 -1.69
CA VAL A 216 -12.80 5.17 -2.39
C VAL A 216 -12.26 5.12 -3.81
N PRO A 217 -12.91 5.77 -4.80
CA PRO A 217 -12.38 5.86 -6.14
C PRO A 217 -11.11 6.72 -6.16
N ILE A 218 -10.12 6.31 -6.96
CA ILE A 218 -8.92 7.10 -7.25
C ILE A 218 -8.66 7.14 -8.75
N SER A 219 -7.92 8.14 -9.21
CA SER A 219 -7.36 8.18 -10.56
C SER A 219 -6.13 7.28 -10.67
N TYR A 220 -5.84 6.79 -11.88
CA TYR A 220 -4.68 5.94 -12.12
C TYR A 220 -4.17 6.08 -13.56
N ASP A 221 -2.90 6.47 -13.69
CA ASP A 221 -2.21 6.63 -14.97
C ASP A 221 -1.11 5.56 -15.13
N GLY A 222 -1.55 4.30 -15.31
CA GLY A 222 -0.67 3.15 -15.38
C GLY A 222 0.35 3.23 -16.51
N ARG A 223 1.63 2.96 -16.21
CA ARG A 223 2.75 2.89 -17.16
C ARG A 223 2.68 1.64 -18.03
N THR A 224 3.15 1.75 -19.26
CA THR A 224 3.44 0.60 -20.15
C THR A 224 4.79 -0.04 -19.79
N TYR A 225 5.09 -1.20 -20.38
CA TYR A 225 6.42 -1.82 -20.21
C TYR A 225 7.55 -0.95 -20.77
N GLU A 226 7.29 -0.20 -21.84
CA GLU A 226 8.24 0.77 -22.43
C GLU A 226 8.49 1.96 -21.49
N GLU A 227 7.48 2.32 -20.68
CA GLU A 227 7.55 3.37 -19.65
C GLU A 227 8.11 2.85 -18.30
N GLY A 228 8.64 1.60 -18.24
CA GLY A 228 9.34 1.07 -17.08
C GLY A 228 8.50 0.28 -16.08
N LYS A 229 7.37 -0.30 -16.49
CA LYS A 229 6.55 -1.17 -15.62
C LYS A 229 7.34 -2.40 -15.15
N LYS A 230 7.42 -2.58 -13.84
CA LYS A 230 8.27 -3.60 -13.18
C LYS A 230 7.54 -4.91 -12.84
N ILE A 231 6.20 -4.91 -12.81
CA ILE A 231 5.38 -6.07 -12.38
C ILE A 231 5.26 -7.10 -13.51
N SER A 232 5.39 -8.38 -13.16
CA SER A 232 5.31 -9.53 -14.06
C SER A 232 4.24 -10.54 -13.62
N TRP A 233 3.90 -11.54 -14.48
CA TRP A 233 2.97 -12.62 -14.14
C TRP A 233 3.43 -13.46 -12.93
N ARG A 234 4.76 -13.53 -12.67
CA ARG A 234 5.34 -14.24 -11.51
C ARG A 234 4.89 -13.61 -10.20
N ASP A 235 4.72 -12.28 -10.17
CA ASP A 235 4.25 -11.57 -9.00
C ASP A 235 2.79 -11.94 -8.67
N GLY A 236 1.98 -12.23 -9.68
CA GLY A 236 0.62 -12.77 -9.50
C GLY A 236 0.62 -14.15 -8.82
N VAL A 237 1.56 -15.03 -9.17
CA VAL A 237 1.71 -16.34 -8.49
C VAL A 237 2.15 -16.15 -7.05
N VAL A 238 3.08 -15.23 -6.80
CA VAL A 238 3.51 -14.88 -5.42
C VAL A 238 2.34 -14.32 -4.62
N ALA A 239 1.54 -13.42 -5.21
CA ALA A 239 0.36 -12.86 -4.57
C ALA A 239 -0.64 -13.94 -4.14
N LEU A 240 -0.95 -14.88 -5.04
CA LEU A 240 -1.82 -16.01 -4.73
C LEU A 240 -1.28 -16.86 -3.57
N TRP A 241 0.02 -17.19 -3.63
CA TRP A 241 0.66 -17.98 -2.57
C TRP A 241 0.60 -17.26 -1.22
N VAL A 242 0.87 -15.94 -1.19
CA VAL A 242 0.80 -15.11 0.01
C VAL A 242 -0.62 -15.10 0.60
N LEU A 243 -1.65 -14.92 -0.24
CA LEU A 243 -3.04 -14.97 0.20
C LEU A 243 -3.39 -16.32 0.85
N LEU A 244 -3.00 -17.44 0.23
CA LEU A 244 -3.24 -18.79 0.76
C LEU A 244 -2.43 -19.05 2.04
N LYS A 245 -1.14 -18.67 2.06
CA LYS A 245 -0.27 -18.78 3.25
C LYS A 245 -0.92 -18.11 4.46
N HIS A 246 -1.35 -16.84 4.31
CA HIS A 246 -1.92 -16.09 5.43
C HIS A 246 -3.37 -16.47 5.76
N ARG A 247 -4.11 -17.09 4.84
CA ARG A 247 -5.45 -17.62 5.12
C ARG A 247 -5.39 -18.89 5.98
N PHE A 248 -4.54 -19.86 5.60
CA PHE A 248 -4.50 -21.19 6.17
C PHE A 248 -3.28 -21.46 7.07
N GLY A 249 -2.23 -20.63 6.97
CA GLY A 249 -1.09 -20.66 7.90
C GLY A 249 -1.46 -20.12 9.28
N GLN A 250 -0.77 -20.64 10.29
CA GLN A 250 -0.90 -20.19 11.70
C GLN A 250 -0.29 -18.80 11.90
#